data_9401eacd5211e82634157bfef0a1f815
#
_entry.id   9401eacd5211e82634157bfef0a1f815
#
_cell.length_a   1.000
_cell.length_b   1.000
_cell.length_c   1.000
_cell.angle_alpha   90.00
_cell.angle_beta   90.00
_cell.angle_gamma   90.00
#
_symmetry.space_group_name_H-M   'P 1'
#
loop_
_entity.id
_entity.type
_entity.pdbx_description
1 polymer ?
#
loop_
_entity_poly.entity_id
_entity_poly.type
_entity_poly.pdbx_seq_one_letter_code
_entity_poly.pdbx_strand_id
1 'polypeptide(L)'
;MQFCRFNVDRLGVVHGDEIFDVTDALDTLPDVKWVRSLHDPFVAALDQVAVKARALLASAPRLNRNDVVLEAPVALPSKIIGAPVNYHAHLDEAQDDHGLHQGAKVHPIDEIGCFLKAGSALVGDGATITLPKDAARVDHEAEVAVIIGKAGRDIAASDAMACVAGYSLALDMTARGKQDRSMRKSCDGFAVLGPTLATPDEVADPAHIAFSLTVNGEVRQASDTSLLIRSIPELIEMCSAFYSLLPGDVIMTGTPAGVGPVSTGDTIVVTSPELGVLTVNVA
;
A
#
# COMPACT_ATOMS: atom_id res chain seq x y z
N MET A 1 16.65 -1.82 -2.74
CA MET A 1 16.34 -3.23 -2.43
C MET A 1 14.84 -3.42 -2.30
N GLN A 2 14.33 -4.59 -2.69
CA GLN A 2 12.91 -4.95 -2.49
C GLN A 2 12.80 -5.82 -1.23
N PHE A 3 12.45 -5.21 -0.12
CA PHE A 3 12.25 -5.90 1.13
C PHE A 3 10.86 -6.52 1.24
N CYS A 4 10.78 -7.77 1.72
CA CYS A 4 9.53 -8.42 2.10
C CYS A 4 9.58 -8.87 3.56
N ARG A 5 8.41 -8.94 4.20
CA ARG A 5 8.19 -9.69 5.44
C ARG A 5 7.58 -11.02 5.09
N PHE A 6 8.00 -12.07 5.77
CA PHE A 6 7.49 -13.41 5.50
C PHE A 6 7.48 -14.28 6.77
N ASN A 7 6.58 -15.27 6.82
CA ASN A 7 6.48 -16.24 7.91
C ASN A 7 6.50 -15.59 9.32
N VAL A 8 5.73 -14.50 9.50
CA VAL A 8 5.45 -13.72 10.70
C VAL A 8 6.55 -12.74 11.11
N ASP A 9 7.79 -13.18 11.28
CA ASP A 9 8.87 -12.39 11.92
C ASP A 9 10.17 -12.35 11.12
N ARG A 10 10.14 -12.79 9.86
CA ARG A 10 11.34 -12.85 9.02
C ARG A 10 11.39 -11.69 8.03
N LEU A 11 12.63 -11.27 7.74
CA LEU A 11 12.93 -10.24 6.75
C LEU A 11 13.65 -10.88 5.56
N GLY A 12 13.19 -10.60 4.35
CA GLY A 12 13.79 -11.04 3.11
C GLY A 12 14.09 -9.89 2.15
N VAL A 13 15.00 -10.16 1.21
CA VAL A 13 15.22 -9.35 0.00
C VAL A 13 14.81 -10.20 -1.19
N VAL A 14 13.91 -9.66 -2.02
CA VAL A 14 13.37 -10.35 -3.20
C VAL A 14 14.23 -10.09 -4.42
N HIS A 15 14.57 -11.15 -5.15
CA HIS A 15 15.18 -11.13 -6.48
C HIS A 15 14.47 -12.15 -7.38
N GLY A 16 13.58 -11.68 -8.24
CA GLY A 16 12.72 -12.57 -9.05
C GLY A 16 11.85 -13.44 -8.16
N ASP A 17 11.95 -14.77 -8.33
CA ASP A 17 11.21 -15.77 -7.55
C ASP A 17 11.94 -16.23 -6.29
N GLU A 18 13.11 -15.68 -5.99
CA GLU A 18 13.90 -16.03 -4.81
C GLU A 18 13.77 -14.95 -3.71
N ILE A 19 13.74 -15.43 -2.47
CA ILE A 19 13.85 -14.60 -1.27
C ILE A 19 15.17 -14.95 -0.58
N PHE A 20 16.01 -13.95 -0.39
CA PHE A 20 17.22 -14.04 0.42
C PHE A 20 16.85 -13.70 1.85
N ASP A 21 16.92 -14.69 2.72
CA ASP A 21 16.60 -14.48 4.14
C ASP A 21 17.72 -13.67 4.83
N VAL A 22 17.40 -12.47 5.15
CA VAL A 22 18.29 -11.49 5.80
C VAL A 22 17.78 -11.12 7.20
N THR A 23 17.04 -12.00 7.84
CA THR A 23 16.42 -11.76 9.15
C THR A 23 17.42 -11.23 10.19
N ASP A 24 18.67 -11.73 10.18
CA ASP A 24 19.73 -11.25 11.08
C ASP A 24 20.08 -9.76 10.90
N ALA A 25 19.58 -9.12 9.84
CA ALA A 25 19.69 -7.66 9.70
C ALA A 25 18.84 -6.91 10.73
N LEU A 26 17.80 -7.55 11.27
CA LEU A 26 16.94 -6.98 12.31
C LEU A 26 17.65 -6.88 13.67
N ASP A 27 18.78 -7.55 13.88
CA ASP A 27 19.59 -7.38 15.10
C ASP A 27 20.12 -5.96 15.29
N THR A 28 20.04 -5.14 14.24
CA THR A 28 20.32 -3.69 14.34
C THR A 28 19.23 -2.88 15.03
N LEU A 29 18.04 -3.47 15.21
CA LEU A 29 16.92 -2.80 15.85
C LEU A 29 17.13 -2.76 17.38
N PRO A 30 16.68 -1.68 18.06
CA PRO A 30 16.78 -1.59 19.51
C PRO A 30 15.85 -2.61 20.18
N ASP A 31 16.35 -3.22 21.27
CA ASP A 31 15.52 -4.05 22.15
C ASP A 31 14.57 -3.16 22.96
N VAL A 32 13.29 -3.17 22.61
CA VAL A 32 12.27 -2.28 23.19
C VAL A 32 11.32 -3.06 24.08
N LYS A 33 11.37 -2.82 25.39
CA LYS A 33 10.47 -3.47 26.39
C LYS A 33 9.04 -2.90 26.36
N TRP A 34 8.88 -1.66 25.95
CA TRP A 34 7.60 -0.98 25.79
C TRP A 34 7.56 -0.24 24.46
N VAL A 35 6.50 -0.45 23.70
CA VAL A 35 6.27 0.34 22.49
C VAL A 35 5.95 1.78 22.93
N ARG A 36 6.96 2.65 22.86
CA ARG A 36 6.83 4.08 23.18
C ARG A 36 6.60 4.95 21.95
N SER A 37 6.84 4.39 20.79
CA SER A 37 6.69 5.08 19.51
C SER A 37 5.62 4.42 18.67
N LEU A 38 4.89 5.24 17.92
CA LEU A 38 3.89 4.79 16.96
C LEU A 38 4.51 4.48 15.58
N HIS A 39 5.84 4.54 15.44
CA HIS A 39 6.51 4.25 14.17
C HIS A 39 6.83 2.77 14.03
N ASP A 40 6.90 2.28 12.80
CA ASP A 40 7.41 0.95 12.48
C ASP A 40 8.94 0.91 12.69
N PRO A 41 9.46 0.03 13.57
CA PRO A 41 10.89 0.00 13.91
C PRO A 41 11.79 -0.34 12.73
N PHE A 42 11.35 -1.24 11.85
CA PHE A 42 12.08 -1.63 10.65
C PHE A 42 12.22 -0.44 9.71
N VAL A 43 11.12 0.25 9.40
CA VAL A 43 11.13 1.40 8.50
C VAL A 43 11.92 2.57 9.09
N ALA A 44 11.83 2.79 10.41
CA ALA A 44 12.62 3.83 11.09
C ALA A 44 14.14 3.60 11.04
N ALA A 45 14.57 2.33 10.94
CA ALA A 45 15.98 1.93 10.87
C ALA A 45 16.39 1.44 9.47
N LEU A 46 15.58 1.69 8.42
CA LEU A 46 15.72 1.09 7.10
C LEU A 46 17.13 1.22 6.51
N ASP A 47 17.77 2.38 6.64
CA ASP A 47 19.13 2.60 6.13
C ASP A 47 20.15 1.65 6.78
N GLN A 48 20.05 1.48 8.12
CA GLN A 48 20.94 0.59 8.87
C GLN A 48 20.68 -0.88 8.54
N VAL A 49 19.41 -1.26 8.48
CA VAL A 49 18.99 -2.61 8.08
C VAL A 49 19.43 -2.91 6.65
N ALA A 50 19.29 -1.97 5.72
CA ALA A 50 19.70 -2.13 4.33
C ALA A 50 21.22 -2.34 4.18
N VAL A 51 22.03 -1.63 4.96
CA VAL A 51 23.51 -1.87 5.00
C VAL A 51 23.82 -3.27 5.47
N LYS A 52 23.19 -3.72 6.56
CA LYS A 52 23.40 -5.07 7.12
C LYS A 52 22.89 -6.14 6.17
N ALA A 53 21.70 -5.95 5.59
CA ALA A 53 21.12 -6.90 4.62
C ALA A 53 22.02 -7.09 3.40
N ARG A 54 22.56 -6.01 2.83
CA ARG A 54 23.53 -6.10 1.71
C ARG A 54 24.75 -6.96 2.06
N ALA A 55 25.25 -6.85 3.27
CA ALA A 55 26.38 -7.65 3.73
C ALA A 55 26.03 -9.16 3.87
N LEU A 56 24.78 -9.47 4.16
CA LEU A 56 24.30 -10.84 4.34
C LEU A 56 23.97 -11.54 3.01
N LEU A 57 23.63 -10.80 1.93
CA LEU A 57 23.11 -11.37 0.67
C LEU A 57 23.97 -12.52 0.11
N ALA A 58 25.29 -12.42 0.21
CA ALA A 58 26.20 -13.43 -0.36
C ALA A 58 26.10 -14.79 0.34
N SER A 59 25.69 -14.82 1.60
CA SER A 59 25.60 -16.03 2.45
C SER A 59 24.19 -16.34 2.91
N ALA A 60 23.22 -15.50 2.58
CA ALA A 60 21.83 -15.65 3.00
C ALA A 60 21.22 -16.94 2.45
N PRO A 61 20.45 -17.69 3.24
CA PRO A 61 19.61 -18.76 2.73
C PRO A 61 18.67 -18.24 1.65
N ARG A 62 18.50 -19.02 0.58
CA ARG A 62 17.59 -18.70 -0.52
C ARG A 62 16.35 -19.56 -0.39
N LEU A 63 15.20 -18.93 -0.48
CA LEU A 63 13.88 -19.56 -0.41
C LEU A 63 13.13 -19.26 -1.69
N ASN A 64 12.30 -20.20 -2.16
CA ASN A 64 11.37 -19.89 -3.24
C ASN A 64 10.20 -19.06 -2.66
N ARG A 65 9.79 -18.01 -3.37
CA ARG A 65 8.68 -17.14 -2.97
C ARG A 65 7.38 -17.93 -2.74
N ASN A 66 7.16 -19.00 -3.50
CA ASN A 66 5.96 -19.82 -3.38
C ASN A 66 5.94 -20.72 -2.14
N ASP A 67 7.08 -20.89 -1.46
CA ASP A 67 7.22 -21.74 -0.27
C ASP A 67 7.06 -20.96 1.05
N VAL A 68 6.78 -19.67 0.97
CA VAL A 68 6.62 -18.79 2.14
C VAL A 68 5.30 -18.04 2.11
N VAL A 69 4.84 -17.61 3.28
CA VAL A 69 3.69 -16.70 3.41
C VAL A 69 4.22 -15.27 3.48
N LEU A 70 3.89 -14.45 2.47
CA LEU A 70 4.23 -13.04 2.47
C LEU A 70 3.23 -12.26 3.34
N GLU A 71 3.74 -11.26 4.03
CA GLU A 71 2.97 -10.34 4.85
C GLU A 71 3.11 -8.90 4.32
N ALA A 72 2.27 -7.98 4.81
CA ALA A 72 2.46 -6.59 4.49
C ALA A 72 3.90 -6.17 4.86
N PRO A 73 4.63 -5.49 3.95
CA PRO A 73 6.04 -5.16 4.17
C PRO A 73 6.28 -4.15 5.30
N VAL A 74 5.22 -3.49 5.76
CA VAL A 74 5.18 -2.67 6.98
C VAL A 74 4.32 -3.40 8.01
N ALA A 75 4.86 -3.60 9.22
CA ALA A 75 4.15 -4.37 10.25
C ALA A 75 3.14 -3.53 11.02
N LEU A 76 3.50 -2.30 11.36
CA LEU A 76 2.78 -1.46 12.31
C LEU A 76 2.70 -0.01 11.81
N PRO A 77 1.95 0.28 10.73
CA PRO A 77 1.70 1.66 10.34
C PRO A 77 0.91 2.36 11.45
N SER A 78 1.36 3.54 11.89
CA SER A 78 0.57 4.32 12.85
C SER A 78 -0.74 4.78 12.22
N LYS A 79 -0.73 4.97 10.93
CA LYS A 79 -1.91 5.25 10.10
C LYS A 79 -1.73 4.78 8.66
N ILE A 80 -2.85 4.41 8.06
CA ILE A 80 -2.98 4.17 6.63
C ILE A 80 -3.89 5.27 6.11
N ILE A 81 -3.36 6.11 5.23
CA ILE A 81 -4.04 7.28 4.68
C ILE A 81 -4.43 6.94 3.24
N GLY A 82 -5.69 7.13 2.88
CA GLY A 82 -6.15 6.96 1.51
C GLY A 82 -6.47 8.30 0.85
N ALA A 83 -6.10 8.44 -0.42
CA ALA A 83 -6.38 9.59 -1.26
C ALA A 83 -7.63 9.31 -2.11
N PRO A 84 -8.81 9.86 -1.76
CA PRO A 84 -10.03 9.58 -2.51
C PRO A 84 -10.03 10.36 -3.83
N VAL A 85 -10.51 9.73 -4.92
CA VAL A 85 -10.78 10.39 -6.21
C VAL A 85 -9.58 11.24 -6.69
N ASN A 86 -8.41 10.60 -6.77
CA ASN A 86 -7.15 11.25 -7.15
C ASN A 86 -6.72 10.97 -8.60
N TYR A 87 -7.64 10.49 -9.46
CA TYR A 87 -7.48 10.37 -10.91
C TYR A 87 -8.67 11.01 -11.63
N HIS A 88 -8.41 11.81 -12.66
CA HIS A 88 -9.49 12.45 -13.43
C HIS A 88 -10.46 11.43 -14.02
N ALA A 89 -9.95 10.37 -14.65
CA ALA A 89 -10.80 9.32 -15.22
C ALA A 89 -11.67 8.62 -14.17
N HIS A 90 -11.17 8.44 -12.93
CA HIS A 90 -11.97 7.90 -11.83
C HIS A 90 -13.01 8.90 -11.30
N LEU A 91 -12.70 10.20 -11.32
CA LEU A 91 -13.68 11.24 -10.98
C LEU A 91 -14.88 11.19 -11.93
N ASP A 92 -14.61 11.10 -13.24
CA ASP A 92 -15.65 11.01 -14.27
C ASP A 92 -16.48 9.72 -14.09
N GLU A 93 -15.82 8.56 -13.96
CA GLU A 93 -16.47 7.28 -13.70
C GLU A 93 -17.34 7.34 -12.43
N ALA A 94 -16.81 7.89 -11.35
CA ALA A 94 -17.53 7.95 -10.08
C ALA A 94 -18.72 8.90 -10.12
N GLN A 95 -18.75 9.89 -11.02
CA GLN A 95 -19.92 10.75 -11.25
C GLN A 95 -21.00 10.05 -12.07
N ASP A 96 -20.62 9.17 -12.99
CA ASP A 96 -21.52 8.50 -13.93
C ASP A 96 -22.08 7.19 -13.36
N ASP A 97 -21.30 6.43 -12.57
CA ASP A 97 -21.73 5.15 -11.97
C ASP A 97 -22.47 5.34 -10.64
N HIS A 98 -23.80 5.22 -10.69
CA HIS A 98 -24.65 5.27 -9.49
C HIS A 98 -24.26 4.22 -8.43
N GLY A 99 -23.68 3.09 -8.82
CA GLY A 99 -23.18 2.04 -7.92
C GLY A 99 -22.01 2.52 -7.06
N LEU A 100 -21.18 3.44 -7.58
CA LEU A 100 -20.06 4.02 -6.85
C LEU A 100 -20.48 5.14 -5.90
N HIS A 101 -21.28 6.09 -6.37
CA HIS A 101 -21.66 7.27 -5.57
C HIS A 101 -22.96 7.11 -4.74
N GLN A 102 -23.83 6.13 -5.10
CA GLN A 102 -25.10 5.83 -4.41
C GLN A 102 -25.97 7.07 -4.14
N GLY A 103 -25.98 8.01 -5.08
CA GLY A 103 -26.72 9.30 -4.98
C GLY A 103 -25.99 10.39 -4.18
N ALA A 104 -24.80 10.14 -3.66
CA ALA A 104 -23.97 11.18 -3.05
C ALA A 104 -23.24 11.98 -4.14
N LYS A 105 -23.01 13.27 -3.89
CA LYS A 105 -22.16 14.08 -4.77
C LYS A 105 -20.71 13.61 -4.64
N VAL A 106 -20.08 13.35 -5.79
CA VAL A 106 -18.66 13.02 -5.84
C VAL A 106 -17.85 14.31 -5.93
N HIS A 107 -16.86 14.42 -5.06
CA HIS A 107 -15.97 15.58 -5.00
C HIS A 107 -14.53 15.11 -5.19
N PRO A 108 -13.68 15.89 -5.87
CA PRO A 108 -12.26 15.59 -6.01
C PRO A 108 -11.54 15.70 -4.65
N ILE A 109 -10.35 15.12 -4.58
CA ILE A 109 -9.51 15.09 -3.36
C ILE A 109 -9.30 16.47 -2.75
N ASP A 110 -9.20 17.54 -3.56
CA ASP A 110 -8.98 18.91 -3.11
C ASP A 110 -10.09 19.45 -2.22
N GLU A 111 -11.32 18.96 -2.42
CA GLU A 111 -12.48 19.39 -1.63
C GLU A 111 -12.69 18.54 -0.39
N ILE A 112 -12.38 17.22 -0.45
CA ILE A 112 -12.73 16.29 0.64
C ILE A 112 -11.55 15.82 1.47
N GLY A 113 -10.31 16.09 1.03
CA GLY A 113 -9.11 15.65 1.73
C GLY A 113 -8.93 14.14 1.74
N CYS A 114 -8.02 13.68 2.60
CA CYS A 114 -7.71 12.26 2.77
C CYS A 114 -8.60 11.61 3.85
N PHE A 115 -8.66 10.28 3.84
CA PHE A 115 -9.31 9.48 4.88
C PHE A 115 -8.31 8.51 5.52
N LEU A 116 -8.69 7.93 6.67
CA LEU A 116 -7.90 6.93 7.36
C LEU A 116 -8.54 5.55 7.23
N LYS A 117 -7.69 4.53 7.11
CA LYS A 117 -8.07 3.12 7.26
C LYS A 117 -7.50 2.59 8.58
N ALA A 118 -8.21 1.64 9.18
CA ALA A 118 -7.72 0.98 10.39
C ALA A 118 -6.44 0.19 10.10
N GLY A 119 -5.45 0.29 10.98
CA GLY A 119 -4.21 -0.52 10.86
C GLY A 119 -4.50 -2.02 10.94
N SER A 120 -5.56 -2.44 11.68
CA SER A 120 -6.00 -3.83 11.76
C SER A 120 -6.59 -4.38 10.45
N ALA A 121 -6.91 -3.53 9.49
CA ALA A 121 -7.36 -3.95 8.15
C ALA A 121 -6.21 -4.37 7.24
N LEU A 122 -4.94 -4.18 7.67
CA LEU A 122 -3.76 -4.42 6.85
C LEU A 122 -3.46 -5.91 6.70
N VAL A 123 -3.30 -6.34 5.45
CA VAL A 123 -2.86 -7.68 5.07
C VAL A 123 -1.84 -7.61 3.94
N GLY A 124 -1.09 -8.70 3.71
CA GLY A 124 -0.06 -8.79 2.69
C GLY A 124 -0.49 -9.54 1.42
N ASP A 125 0.50 -9.83 0.59
CA ASP A 125 0.36 -10.63 -0.62
C ASP A 125 -0.05 -12.08 -0.29
N GLY A 126 -0.94 -12.65 -1.10
CA GLY A 126 -1.50 -13.98 -0.91
C GLY A 126 -2.66 -14.04 0.10
N ALA A 127 -3.03 -12.91 0.71
CA ALA A 127 -4.12 -12.88 1.68
C ALA A 127 -5.46 -13.32 1.08
N THR A 128 -6.32 -13.85 1.93
CA THR A 128 -7.73 -14.12 1.61
C THR A 128 -8.61 -13.09 2.30
N ILE A 129 -9.35 -12.31 1.50
CA ILE A 129 -10.27 -11.28 1.99
C ILE A 129 -11.66 -11.89 2.13
N THR A 130 -12.22 -11.79 3.32
CA THR A 130 -13.61 -12.20 3.57
C THR A 130 -14.56 -11.02 3.35
N LEU A 131 -15.54 -11.21 2.46
CA LEU A 131 -16.53 -10.17 2.21
C LEU A 131 -17.49 -10.01 3.39
N PRO A 132 -17.79 -8.76 3.84
CA PRO A 132 -18.77 -8.54 4.89
C PRO A 132 -20.16 -9.03 4.45
N LYS A 133 -20.84 -9.81 5.30
CA LYS A 133 -22.14 -10.45 4.99
C LYS A 133 -23.23 -9.48 4.56
N ASP A 134 -23.21 -8.27 5.13
CA ASP A 134 -24.23 -7.25 4.90
C ASP A 134 -23.80 -6.22 3.83
N ALA A 135 -22.64 -6.39 3.21
CA ALA A 135 -22.21 -5.54 2.11
C ALA A 135 -22.90 -5.96 0.81
N ALA A 136 -23.72 -5.09 0.25
CA ALA A 136 -24.38 -5.34 -1.02
C ALA A 136 -23.40 -5.40 -2.22
N ARG A 137 -22.27 -4.72 -2.10
CA ARG A 137 -21.20 -4.65 -3.11
C ARG A 137 -19.87 -4.33 -2.42
N VAL A 138 -18.81 -5.03 -2.80
CA VAL A 138 -17.44 -4.73 -2.43
C VAL A 138 -16.62 -4.57 -3.70
N ASP A 139 -15.91 -3.46 -3.83
CA ASP A 139 -15.10 -3.15 -4.99
C ASP A 139 -13.61 -3.27 -4.69
N HIS A 140 -12.85 -3.65 -5.72
CA HIS A 140 -11.40 -3.50 -5.77
C HIS A 140 -11.02 -2.07 -6.17
N GLU A 141 -9.92 -1.57 -5.62
CA GLU A 141 -9.31 -0.29 -5.99
C GLU A 141 -7.79 -0.47 -5.94
N ALA A 142 -7.14 -0.65 -7.13
CA ALA A 142 -5.69 -0.79 -7.21
C ALA A 142 -5.00 0.57 -7.08
N GLU A 143 -3.92 0.61 -6.29
CA GLU A 143 -3.18 1.83 -6.00
C GLU A 143 -1.67 1.58 -5.92
N VAL A 144 -0.90 2.64 -6.08
CA VAL A 144 0.47 2.71 -5.59
C VAL A 144 0.42 3.24 -4.16
N ALA A 145 1.18 2.63 -3.26
CA ALA A 145 1.35 3.11 -1.90
C ALA A 145 2.74 3.73 -1.70
N VAL A 146 2.78 4.84 -0.98
CA VAL A 146 4.01 5.49 -0.52
C VAL A 146 4.20 5.19 0.96
N ILE A 147 5.39 4.71 1.34
CA ILE A 147 5.75 4.39 2.72
C ILE A 147 6.65 5.50 3.24
N ILE A 148 6.25 6.14 4.32
CA ILE A 148 6.99 7.23 4.96
C ILE A 148 8.17 6.67 5.75
N GLY A 149 9.36 7.24 5.55
CA GLY A 149 10.60 6.83 6.21
C GLY A 149 11.10 7.80 7.28
N LYS A 150 10.73 9.07 7.16
CA LYS A 150 11.15 10.10 8.13
C LYS A 150 9.94 10.82 8.71
N ALA A 151 9.97 11.01 10.02
CA ALA A 151 8.93 11.77 10.70
C ALA A 151 8.91 13.23 10.25
N GLY A 152 7.71 13.79 10.06
CA GLY A 152 7.56 15.18 9.69
C GLY A 152 6.13 15.68 9.84
N ARG A 153 6.00 16.99 9.91
CA ARG A 153 4.74 17.72 9.87
C ARG A 153 4.93 19.00 9.05
N ASP A 154 3.88 19.45 8.38
CA ASP A 154 3.91 20.64 7.51
C ASP A 154 5.07 20.56 6.49
N ILE A 155 5.24 19.38 5.88
CA ILE A 155 6.31 19.09 4.90
C ILE A 155 5.93 19.75 3.59
N ALA A 156 6.79 20.63 3.07
CA ALA A 156 6.58 21.22 1.75
C ALA A 156 6.74 20.16 0.64
N ALA A 157 6.00 20.28 -0.46
CA ALA A 157 6.10 19.34 -1.59
C ALA A 157 7.54 19.20 -2.13
N SER A 158 8.33 20.28 -2.08
CA SER A 158 9.75 20.27 -2.48
C SER A 158 10.63 19.35 -1.62
N ASP A 159 10.25 19.10 -0.37
CA ASP A 159 11.02 18.31 0.60
C ASP A 159 10.41 16.90 0.80
N ALA A 160 9.22 16.67 0.25
CA ALA A 160 8.41 15.48 0.50
C ALA A 160 9.14 14.17 0.16
N MET A 161 9.82 14.13 -0.99
CA MET A 161 10.47 12.91 -1.45
C MET A 161 11.64 12.47 -0.55
N ALA A 162 12.25 13.38 0.20
CA ALA A 162 13.27 13.05 1.19
C ALA A 162 12.72 12.31 2.42
N CYS A 163 11.40 12.26 2.57
CA CYS A 163 10.71 11.56 3.66
C CYS A 163 10.24 10.16 3.25
N VAL A 164 10.40 9.74 1.99
CA VAL A 164 9.92 8.46 1.47
C VAL A 164 10.92 7.35 1.78
N ALA A 165 10.45 6.26 2.39
CA ALA A 165 11.20 5.01 2.58
C ALA A 165 11.13 4.11 1.34
N GLY A 166 10.02 4.14 0.63
CA GLY A 166 9.83 3.33 -0.57
C GLY A 166 8.36 3.30 -1.03
N TYR A 167 8.12 2.38 -1.96
CA TYR A 167 6.85 2.20 -2.64
C TYR A 167 6.40 0.75 -2.57
N SER A 168 5.10 0.52 -2.71
CA SER A 168 4.49 -0.80 -2.77
C SER A 168 3.24 -0.76 -3.64
N LEU A 169 2.75 -1.92 -4.08
CA LEU A 169 1.39 -2.03 -4.60
C LEU A 169 0.40 -2.08 -3.43
N ALA A 170 -0.81 -1.60 -3.65
CA ALA A 170 -1.88 -1.65 -2.67
C ALA A 170 -3.25 -1.94 -3.29
N LEU A 171 -4.17 -2.43 -2.44
CA LEU A 171 -5.61 -2.47 -2.72
C LEU A 171 -6.35 -1.74 -1.60
N ASP A 172 -7.14 -0.73 -2.00
CA ASP A 172 -8.08 -0.05 -1.12
C ASP A 172 -9.47 -0.66 -1.27
N MET A 173 -9.66 -1.87 -0.72
CA MET A 173 -10.95 -2.58 -0.79
C MET A 173 -12.05 -1.74 -0.16
N THR A 174 -13.21 -1.69 -0.82
CA THR A 174 -14.27 -0.76 -0.46
C THR A 174 -15.65 -1.42 -0.46
N ALA A 175 -16.29 -1.54 0.70
CA ALA A 175 -17.71 -1.85 0.75
C ALA A 175 -18.51 -0.62 0.32
N ARG A 176 -19.43 -0.78 -0.63
CA ARG A 176 -20.32 0.29 -1.05
C ARG A 176 -21.56 0.35 -0.16
N GLY A 177 -21.91 1.53 0.30
CA GLY A 177 -23.04 1.72 1.23
C GLY A 177 -23.13 3.15 1.72
N LYS A 178 -24.13 3.39 2.58
CA LYS A 178 -24.41 4.71 3.18
C LYS A 178 -23.59 4.97 4.45
N GLN A 179 -22.89 3.94 4.95
CA GLN A 179 -22.07 4.05 6.15
C GLN A 179 -20.89 5.01 5.91
N ASP A 180 -20.33 5.49 7.02
CA ASP A 180 -19.12 6.32 6.95
C ASP A 180 -17.98 5.63 6.20
N ARG A 181 -17.14 6.43 5.53
CA ARG A 181 -16.02 5.93 4.71
C ARG A 181 -15.04 5.10 5.54
N SER A 182 -14.74 5.51 6.77
CA SER A 182 -13.84 4.78 7.66
C SER A 182 -14.33 3.36 7.94
N MET A 183 -15.63 3.16 8.17
CA MET A 183 -16.23 1.84 8.34
C MET A 183 -16.14 1.01 7.06
N ARG A 184 -16.52 1.59 5.92
CA ARG A 184 -16.59 0.87 4.64
C ARG A 184 -15.23 0.46 4.06
N LYS A 185 -14.16 1.13 4.48
CA LYS A 185 -12.79 0.93 3.99
C LYS A 185 -11.86 0.30 5.03
N SER A 186 -12.37 -0.06 6.21
CA SER A 186 -11.56 -0.61 7.32
C SER A 186 -12.05 -1.98 7.82
N CYS A 187 -12.81 -2.73 7.00
CA CYS A 187 -13.07 -4.13 7.30
C CYS A 187 -11.75 -4.93 7.30
N ASP A 188 -11.73 -6.05 8.01
CA ASP A 188 -10.54 -6.91 8.06
C ASP A 188 -10.11 -7.31 6.64
N GLY A 189 -8.83 -7.13 6.33
CA GLY A 189 -8.27 -7.39 5.00
C GLY A 189 -8.53 -6.31 3.94
N PHE A 190 -9.19 -5.20 4.26
CA PHE A 190 -9.53 -4.16 3.27
C PHE A 190 -8.39 -3.18 2.96
N ALA A 191 -7.28 -3.25 3.66
CA ALA A 191 -6.05 -2.57 3.31
C ALA A 191 -5.00 -3.62 2.92
N VAL A 192 -4.73 -3.79 1.64
CA VAL A 192 -3.70 -4.73 1.18
C VAL A 192 -2.46 -3.95 0.79
N LEU A 193 -1.29 -4.42 1.22
CA LEU A 193 -0.01 -3.81 0.90
C LEU A 193 1.02 -4.90 0.57
N GLY A 194 1.70 -4.80 -0.55
CA GLY A 194 2.71 -5.78 -0.95
C GLY A 194 3.03 -5.76 -2.44
N PRO A 195 3.82 -6.69 -2.90
CA PRO A 195 4.45 -7.77 -2.16
C PRO A 195 5.65 -7.30 -1.32
N THR A 196 6.23 -6.14 -1.66
CA THR A 196 7.49 -5.65 -1.08
C THR A 196 7.42 -4.16 -0.77
N LEU A 197 8.33 -3.68 0.06
CA LEU A 197 8.77 -2.29 0.12
C LEU A 197 9.96 -2.16 -0.84
N ALA A 198 9.72 -1.53 -2.00
CA ALA A 198 10.75 -1.17 -2.96
C ALA A 198 11.37 0.17 -2.53
N THR A 199 12.65 0.16 -2.18
CA THR A 199 13.37 1.38 -1.79
C THR A 199 13.47 2.35 -2.96
N PRO A 200 13.68 3.68 -2.76
CA PRO A 200 13.67 4.67 -3.84
C PRO A 200 14.68 4.41 -4.96
N ASP A 201 15.77 3.70 -4.68
CA ASP A 201 16.77 3.30 -5.67
C ASP A 201 16.31 2.17 -6.62
N GLU A 202 15.20 1.50 -6.31
CA GLU A 202 14.58 0.46 -7.17
C GLU A 202 13.50 1.05 -8.11
N VAL A 203 13.06 2.27 -7.88
CA VAL A 203 12.03 2.95 -8.65
C VAL A 203 12.66 4.10 -9.43
N ALA A 204 12.71 3.96 -10.76
CA ALA A 204 13.42 4.91 -11.63
C ALA A 204 12.83 6.32 -11.57
N ASP A 205 11.49 6.39 -11.62
CA ASP A 205 10.75 7.66 -11.52
C ASP A 205 9.40 7.45 -10.83
N PRO A 206 9.24 7.88 -9.57
CA PRO A 206 7.99 7.72 -8.84
C PRO A 206 6.80 8.52 -9.43
N ALA A 207 7.05 9.46 -10.35
CA ALA A 207 6.00 10.13 -11.08
C ALA A 207 5.45 9.30 -12.25
N HIS A 208 6.07 8.16 -12.58
CA HIS A 208 5.73 7.31 -13.74
C HIS A 208 5.73 5.82 -13.38
N ILE A 209 5.13 5.43 -12.27
CA ILE A 209 4.96 4.02 -11.89
C ILE A 209 3.71 3.47 -12.59
N ALA A 210 3.92 2.60 -13.57
CA ALA A 210 2.84 1.92 -14.26
C ALA A 210 2.34 0.71 -13.46
N PHE A 211 1.01 0.49 -13.46
CA PHE A 211 0.39 -0.66 -12.82
C PHE A 211 -0.93 -1.06 -13.49
N SER A 212 -1.32 -2.31 -13.29
CA SER A 212 -2.60 -2.82 -13.76
C SER A 212 -3.20 -3.80 -12.76
N LEU A 213 -4.52 -3.95 -12.80
CA LEU A 213 -5.26 -4.92 -12.01
C LEU A 213 -6.07 -5.83 -12.92
N THR A 214 -6.05 -7.13 -12.62
CA THR A 214 -6.96 -8.11 -13.20
C THR A 214 -7.82 -8.77 -12.13
N VAL A 215 -9.05 -9.13 -12.48
CA VAL A 215 -9.90 -10.04 -11.71
C VAL A 215 -10.10 -11.28 -12.56
N ASN A 216 -9.71 -12.45 -12.05
CA ASN A 216 -9.77 -13.74 -12.77
C ASN A 216 -9.09 -13.68 -14.16
N GLY A 217 -7.99 -12.91 -14.27
CA GLY A 217 -7.24 -12.73 -15.52
C GLY A 217 -7.82 -11.69 -16.49
N GLU A 218 -8.99 -11.12 -16.21
CA GLU A 218 -9.56 -10.03 -17.01
C GLU A 218 -9.08 -8.67 -16.48
N VAL A 219 -8.49 -7.86 -17.36
CA VAL A 219 -8.01 -6.51 -17.00
C VAL A 219 -9.18 -5.61 -16.64
N ARG A 220 -9.15 -5.01 -15.46
CA ARG A 220 -10.13 -4.06 -14.94
C ARG A 220 -9.57 -2.64 -14.85
N GLN A 221 -8.35 -2.51 -14.35
CA GLN A 221 -7.68 -1.22 -14.19
C GLN A 221 -6.29 -1.26 -14.81
N ALA A 222 -5.87 -0.18 -15.46
CA ALA A 222 -4.51 0.03 -15.93
C ALA A 222 -4.22 1.53 -15.93
N SER A 223 -3.12 1.95 -15.32
CA SER A 223 -2.78 3.36 -15.14
C SER A 223 -1.30 3.56 -14.85
N ASP A 224 -0.98 4.81 -14.56
CA ASP A 224 0.35 5.30 -14.24
C ASP A 224 0.23 6.47 -13.24
N THR A 225 1.20 6.63 -12.33
CA THR A 225 1.17 7.69 -11.32
C THR A 225 1.28 9.11 -11.89
N SER A 226 1.68 9.28 -13.14
CA SER A 226 1.67 10.59 -13.82
C SER A 226 0.26 11.14 -14.06
N LEU A 227 -0.76 10.28 -13.96
CA LEU A 227 -2.17 10.66 -14.14
C LEU A 227 -2.88 11.03 -12.83
N LEU A 228 -2.15 11.08 -11.72
CA LEU A 228 -2.67 11.55 -10.42
C LEU A 228 -3.05 13.03 -10.50
N ILE A 229 -4.19 13.40 -9.90
CA ILE A 229 -4.62 14.80 -9.74
C ILE A 229 -3.65 15.51 -8.80
N ARG A 230 -3.40 14.92 -7.63
CA ARG A 230 -2.36 15.32 -6.68
C ARG A 230 -1.20 14.34 -6.79
N SER A 231 -0.04 14.84 -7.18
CA SER A 231 1.20 14.08 -7.24
C SER A 231 1.62 13.55 -5.86
N ILE A 232 2.52 12.56 -5.82
CA ILE A 232 3.03 12.00 -4.55
C ILE A 232 3.58 13.10 -3.62
N PRO A 233 4.43 14.06 -4.07
CA PRO A 233 4.87 15.16 -3.21
C PRO A 233 3.74 16.00 -2.63
N GLU A 234 2.73 16.33 -3.45
CA GLU A 234 1.57 17.12 -3.01
C GLU A 234 0.66 16.36 -2.04
N LEU A 235 0.56 15.02 -2.18
CA LEU A 235 -0.14 14.18 -1.20
C LEU A 235 0.57 14.17 0.15
N ILE A 236 1.90 14.07 0.18
CA ILE A 236 2.69 14.13 1.41
C ILE A 236 2.52 15.50 2.07
N GLU A 237 2.59 16.59 1.31
CA GLU A 237 2.35 17.95 1.80
C GLU A 237 0.94 18.06 2.41
N MET A 238 -0.10 17.65 1.66
CA MET A 238 -1.50 17.68 2.12
C MET A 238 -1.68 16.85 3.40
N CYS A 239 -1.20 15.62 3.44
CA CYS A 239 -1.34 14.75 4.60
C CYS A 239 -0.58 15.30 5.81
N SER A 240 0.63 15.82 5.62
CA SER A 240 1.47 16.33 6.71
C SER A 240 0.95 17.62 7.32
N ALA A 241 0.10 18.37 6.62
CA ALA A 241 -0.58 19.55 7.16
C ALA A 241 -1.60 19.17 8.26
N PHE A 242 -2.21 17.99 8.16
CA PHE A 242 -3.19 17.51 9.14
C PHE A 242 -2.60 16.53 10.15
N TYR A 243 -1.62 15.73 9.75
CA TYR A 243 -1.06 14.64 10.54
C TYR A 243 0.45 14.80 10.71
N SER A 244 0.98 14.48 11.90
CA SER A 244 2.40 14.16 11.99
C SER A 244 2.62 12.81 11.33
N LEU A 245 3.35 12.79 10.21
CA LEU A 245 3.74 11.56 9.53
C LEU A 245 4.89 10.90 10.30
N LEU A 246 4.86 9.58 10.39
CA LEU A 246 5.86 8.78 11.11
C LEU A 246 6.41 7.68 10.21
N PRO A 247 7.65 7.19 10.47
CA PRO A 247 8.17 6.03 9.73
C PRO A 247 7.23 4.83 9.79
N GLY A 248 6.92 4.27 8.62
CA GLY A 248 5.96 3.20 8.46
C GLY A 248 4.53 3.64 8.17
N ASP A 249 4.20 4.94 8.25
CA ASP A 249 2.90 5.41 7.76
C ASP A 249 2.78 5.15 6.26
N VAL A 250 1.59 4.77 5.83
CA VAL A 250 1.29 4.41 4.44
C VAL A 250 0.33 5.44 3.86
N ILE A 251 0.66 5.97 2.68
CA ILE A 251 -0.24 6.80 1.87
C ILE A 251 -0.59 6.01 0.62
N MET A 252 -1.85 5.58 0.50
CA MET A 252 -2.44 5.03 -0.70
C MET A 252 -2.83 6.19 -1.61
N THR A 253 -2.29 6.23 -2.84
CA THR A 253 -2.28 7.43 -3.68
C THR A 253 -3.56 7.67 -4.47
N GLY A 254 -4.51 6.76 -4.37
CA GLY A 254 -5.75 6.79 -5.13
C GLY A 254 -5.77 5.77 -6.27
N THR A 255 -6.97 5.42 -6.69
CA THR A 255 -7.23 4.42 -7.73
C THR A 255 -7.66 5.07 -9.05
N PRO A 256 -7.28 4.52 -10.21
CA PRO A 256 -7.77 4.95 -11.53
C PRO A 256 -9.18 4.42 -11.80
N ALA A 257 -9.75 4.79 -12.95
CA ALA A 257 -10.99 4.21 -13.48
C ALA A 257 -10.89 2.69 -13.67
N GLY A 258 -12.05 2.03 -13.76
CA GLY A 258 -12.19 0.58 -13.88
C GLY A 258 -12.45 -0.10 -12.54
N VAL A 259 -12.86 0.68 -11.52
CA VAL A 259 -13.32 0.16 -10.23
C VAL A 259 -14.54 -0.74 -10.42
N GLY A 260 -14.54 -1.89 -9.76
CA GLY A 260 -15.63 -2.84 -9.96
C GLY A 260 -15.79 -3.85 -8.84
N PRO A 261 -16.94 -4.54 -8.81
CA PRO A 261 -17.27 -5.49 -7.77
C PRO A 261 -16.44 -6.76 -7.86
N VAL A 262 -16.23 -7.37 -6.69
CA VAL A 262 -15.66 -8.71 -6.53
C VAL A 262 -16.64 -9.61 -5.80
N SER A 263 -16.47 -10.91 -6.00
CA SER A 263 -17.31 -11.98 -5.43
C SER A 263 -16.44 -13.06 -4.79
N THR A 264 -17.02 -13.83 -3.89
CA THR A 264 -16.38 -15.03 -3.35
C THR A 264 -15.90 -15.96 -4.48
N GLY A 265 -14.65 -16.38 -4.42
CA GLY A 265 -13.98 -17.20 -5.42
C GLY A 265 -13.15 -16.41 -6.43
N ASP A 266 -13.24 -15.07 -6.43
CA ASP A 266 -12.41 -14.25 -7.30
C ASP A 266 -10.96 -14.20 -6.83
N THR A 267 -10.05 -14.08 -7.80
CA THR A 267 -8.64 -13.77 -7.59
C THR A 267 -8.31 -12.42 -8.20
N ILE A 268 -7.80 -11.51 -7.38
CA ILE A 268 -7.36 -10.17 -7.78
C ILE A 268 -5.84 -10.19 -7.90
N VAL A 269 -5.31 -9.71 -9.04
CA VAL A 269 -3.86 -9.59 -9.25
C VAL A 269 -3.53 -8.17 -9.69
N VAL A 270 -2.68 -7.49 -8.93
CA VAL A 270 -2.12 -6.19 -9.27
C VAL A 270 -0.68 -6.39 -9.71
N THR A 271 -0.30 -5.81 -10.84
CA THR A 271 1.04 -5.96 -11.43
C THR A 271 1.65 -4.61 -11.74
N SER A 272 2.93 -4.44 -11.42
CA SER A 272 3.77 -3.33 -11.84
C SER A 272 5.15 -3.84 -12.23
N PRO A 273 5.75 -3.34 -13.32
CA PRO A 273 7.11 -3.72 -13.70
C PRO A 273 8.15 -3.43 -12.62
N GLU A 274 7.97 -2.38 -11.82
CA GLU A 274 8.90 -1.93 -10.80
C GLU A 274 8.58 -2.47 -9.41
N LEU A 275 7.29 -2.68 -9.09
CA LEU A 275 6.85 -3.06 -7.75
C LEU A 275 6.47 -4.54 -7.63
N GLY A 276 6.48 -5.30 -8.73
CA GLY A 276 6.21 -6.73 -8.75
C GLY A 276 4.73 -7.08 -8.89
N VAL A 277 4.31 -8.19 -8.26
CA VAL A 277 2.97 -8.76 -8.37
C VAL A 277 2.38 -8.97 -6.99
N LEU A 278 1.20 -8.42 -6.76
CA LEU A 278 0.38 -8.57 -5.55
C LEU A 278 -0.87 -9.37 -5.89
N THR A 279 -1.10 -10.47 -5.19
CA THR A 279 -2.25 -11.37 -5.40
C THR A 279 -3.11 -11.43 -4.15
N VAL A 280 -4.42 -11.43 -4.33
CA VAL A 280 -5.41 -11.57 -3.23
C VAL A 280 -6.52 -12.49 -3.69
N ASN A 281 -7.00 -13.35 -2.78
CA ASN A 281 -8.15 -14.20 -2.98
C ASN A 281 -9.36 -13.66 -2.22
N VAL A 282 -10.56 -13.86 -2.75
CA VAL A 282 -11.83 -13.40 -2.14
C VAL A 282 -12.62 -14.62 -1.63
N ALA A 283 -13.02 -14.63 -0.35
CA ALA A 283 -13.78 -15.70 0.30
C ALA A 283 -15.15 -15.23 0.83
#